data_0fa7e5ec7118964e80a96f559ed63b00
#
_entry.id   0fa7e5ec7118964e80a96f559ed63b00
#
_cell.length_a   1.000
_cell.length_b   1.000
_cell.length_c   1.000
_cell.angle_alpha   90.00
_cell.angle_beta   90.00
_cell.angle_gamma   90.00
#
_symmetry.space_group_name_H-M   'P 1'
#
loop_
_entity.id
_entity.type
_entity.pdbx_description
1 polymer ?
#
loop_
_entity_poly.entity_id
_entity_poly.type
_entity_poly.pdbx_seq_one_letter_code
_entity_poly.pdbx_strand_id
1 'polypeptide(L)'
;MALKVELKPHEKIVVGSVIIQNGDTRARLLIEGEAAILRERDIIGASEAKSPAKRIYFVLQLMYLDQDVIAHKNAFINLIDAFMQAAPSAWPIISKITDHVISGDIYRAIKATRTLIDYEEEITHHELRHERLPKDGSDGNKPKAA
;
A
#
# COMPACT_ATOMS: atom_id res chain seq x y z
N MET A 1 -21.32 7.46 -13.62
CA MET A 1 -20.24 6.90 -14.39
C MET A 1 -20.27 5.39 -14.30
N ALA A 2 -20.00 4.71 -15.39
CA ALA A 2 -20.05 3.25 -15.41
C ALA A 2 -18.63 2.68 -15.44
N LEU A 3 -18.40 1.69 -14.63
CA LEU A 3 -17.12 1.01 -14.58
C LEU A 3 -17.31 -0.43 -15.00
N LYS A 4 -16.51 -0.87 -15.97
CA LYS A 4 -16.52 -2.26 -16.41
C LYS A 4 -15.46 -3.03 -15.65
N VAL A 5 -15.87 -4.12 -15.01
CA VAL A 5 -14.97 -4.95 -14.23
C VAL A 5 -15.13 -6.38 -14.69
N GLU A 6 -13.99 -7.03 -14.97
CA GLU A 6 -13.99 -8.44 -15.31
C GLU A 6 -13.49 -9.21 -14.10
N LEU A 7 -14.26 -10.20 -13.68
CA LEU A 7 -13.92 -11.01 -12.52
C LEU A 7 -13.62 -12.44 -12.94
N LYS A 8 -12.53 -12.95 -12.39
CA LYS A 8 -12.18 -14.36 -12.54
C LYS A 8 -13.09 -15.22 -11.65
N PRO A 9 -13.14 -16.54 -11.90
CA PRO A 9 -13.93 -17.39 -11.02
C PRO A 9 -13.49 -17.18 -9.56
N HIS A 10 -14.49 -17.04 -8.69
CA HIS A 10 -14.33 -16.88 -7.24
C HIS A 10 -13.62 -15.62 -6.80
N GLU A 11 -13.29 -14.74 -7.71
CA GLU A 11 -12.65 -13.47 -7.37
C GLU A 11 -13.62 -12.56 -6.64
N LYS A 12 -13.11 -11.80 -5.67
CA LYS A 12 -13.91 -10.87 -4.88
C LYS A 12 -13.65 -9.45 -5.30
N ILE A 13 -14.66 -8.61 -5.11
CA ILE A 13 -14.54 -7.17 -5.29
C ILE A 13 -15.35 -6.50 -4.19
N VAL A 14 -14.79 -5.42 -3.64
CA VAL A 14 -15.50 -4.63 -2.63
C VAL A 14 -16.10 -3.41 -3.31
N VAL A 15 -17.40 -3.22 -3.09
CA VAL A 15 -18.13 -2.07 -3.62
C VAL A 15 -18.82 -1.40 -2.42
N GLY A 16 -18.30 -0.26 -2.00
CA GLY A 16 -18.77 0.41 -0.80
C GLY A 16 -18.54 -0.46 0.42
N SER A 17 -19.61 -0.80 1.11
CA SER A 17 -19.53 -1.66 2.29
C SER A 17 -19.90 -3.12 2.00
N VAL A 18 -19.96 -3.48 0.71
CA VAL A 18 -20.43 -4.80 0.28
C VAL A 18 -19.30 -5.55 -0.41
N ILE A 19 -19.20 -6.83 -0.12
CA ILE A 19 -18.26 -7.73 -0.82
C ILE A 19 -19.06 -8.55 -1.81
N ILE A 20 -18.64 -8.53 -3.07
CA ILE A 20 -19.26 -9.34 -4.12
C ILE A 20 -18.25 -10.40 -4.51
N GLN A 21 -18.65 -11.67 -4.46
CA GLN A 21 -17.79 -12.77 -4.89
C GLN A 21 -18.37 -13.40 -6.15
N ASN A 22 -17.51 -13.59 -7.14
CA ASN A 22 -17.91 -14.23 -8.40
C ASN A 22 -18.12 -15.73 -8.19
N GLY A 23 -18.93 -16.31 -9.06
CA GLY A 23 -19.16 -17.75 -9.07
C GLY A 23 -18.08 -18.50 -9.84
N ASP A 24 -18.51 -19.62 -10.47
CA ASP A 24 -17.58 -20.56 -11.07
C ASP A 24 -17.03 -20.16 -12.43
N THR A 25 -17.63 -19.18 -13.08
CA THR A 25 -17.22 -18.77 -14.43
C THR A 25 -16.86 -17.29 -14.45
N ARG A 26 -16.02 -16.92 -15.40
CA ARG A 26 -15.69 -15.49 -15.61
C ARG A 26 -16.96 -14.69 -15.79
N ALA A 27 -16.97 -13.50 -15.25
CA ALA A 27 -18.09 -12.59 -15.35
C ALA A 27 -17.62 -11.17 -15.64
N ARG A 28 -18.45 -10.45 -16.36
CA ARG A 28 -18.26 -9.02 -16.58
C ARG A 28 -19.34 -8.29 -15.81
N LEU A 29 -18.90 -7.30 -15.05
CA LEU A 29 -19.83 -6.45 -14.32
C LEU A 29 -19.77 -5.05 -14.86
N LEU A 30 -20.92 -4.43 -14.95
CA LEU A 30 -21.02 -3.01 -15.24
C LEU A 30 -21.53 -2.36 -13.97
N ILE A 31 -20.67 -1.55 -13.35
CA ILE A 31 -21.03 -0.90 -12.09
C ILE A 31 -21.32 0.56 -12.38
N GLU A 32 -22.55 0.97 -12.09
CA GLU A 32 -22.99 2.34 -12.30
C GLU A 32 -23.22 3.02 -10.96
N GLY A 33 -22.88 4.30 -10.90
CA GLY A 33 -23.05 5.08 -9.69
C GLY A 33 -21.70 5.41 -9.07
N GLU A 34 -21.77 5.94 -7.85
CA GLU A 34 -20.58 6.35 -7.12
C GLU A 34 -20.41 5.51 -5.88
N ALA A 35 -19.32 4.79 -5.83
CA ALA A 35 -18.97 4.00 -4.67
C ALA A 35 -17.47 3.75 -4.69
N ALA A 36 -16.89 3.51 -3.52
CA ALA A 36 -15.51 3.08 -3.44
C ALA A 36 -15.44 1.63 -3.91
N ILE A 37 -14.56 1.35 -4.86
CA ILE A 37 -14.43 0.03 -5.45
C ILE A 37 -12.99 -0.41 -5.35
N LEU A 38 -12.75 -1.58 -4.74
CA LEU A 38 -11.43 -2.18 -4.68
C LEU A 38 -11.51 -3.64 -5.09
N ARG A 39 -10.58 -4.04 -5.94
CA ARG A 39 -10.47 -5.44 -6.34
C ARG A 39 -9.75 -6.22 -5.24
N GLU A 40 -9.97 -7.52 -5.22
CA GLU A 40 -9.40 -8.38 -4.17
C GLU A 40 -7.90 -8.19 -4.02
N ARG A 41 -7.17 -8.07 -5.13
CA ARG A 41 -5.72 -7.92 -5.10
C ARG A 41 -5.25 -6.58 -4.50
N ASP A 42 -6.15 -5.62 -4.40
CA ASP A 42 -5.84 -4.29 -3.87
C ASP A 42 -6.21 -4.15 -2.41
N ILE A 43 -6.78 -5.18 -1.80
CA ILE A 43 -7.25 -5.15 -0.43
C ILE A 43 -6.25 -5.86 0.46
N ILE A 44 -5.91 -5.24 1.60
CA ILE A 44 -5.14 -5.92 2.62
C ILE A 44 -5.94 -5.94 3.91
N GLY A 45 -5.77 -7.00 4.68
CA GLY A 45 -6.39 -7.10 5.99
C GLY A 45 -5.52 -6.48 7.07
N ALA A 46 -6.12 -6.24 8.23
CA ALA A 46 -5.40 -5.68 9.36
C ALA A 46 -4.20 -6.55 9.75
N SER A 47 -4.33 -7.86 9.64
CA SER A 47 -3.26 -8.78 9.96
C SER A 47 -2.09 -8.72 8.98
N GLU A 48 -2.31 -8.18 7.80
CA GLU A 48 -1.29 -8.05 6.77
C GLU A 48 -0.55 -6.71 6.87
N ALA A 49 -1.08 -5.76 7.62
CA ALA A 49 -0.50 -4.42 7.75
C ALA A 49 0.62 -4.45 8.80
N LYS A 50 1.69 -5.19 8.52
CA LYS A 50 2.74 -5.46 9.49
C LYS A 50 3.97 -4.57 9.35
N SER A 51 4.05 -3.77 8.31
CA SER A 51 5.17 -2.86 8.12
C SER A 51 4.66 -1.42 8.09
N PRO A 52 5.52 -0.43 8.33
CA PRO A 52 5.10 0.97 8.26
C PRO A 52 4.41 1.33 6.95
N ALA A 53 4.97 0.93 5.80
CA ALA A 53 4.35 1.25 4.52
C ALA A 53 3.00 0.55 4.35
N LYS A 54 2.90 -0.69 4.80
CA LYS A 54 1.63 -1.43 4.70
C LYS A 54 0.58 -0.84 5.64
N ARG A 55 0.98 -0.28 6.76
CA ARG A 55 0.04 0.42 7.65
C ARG A 55 -0.49 1.68 6.99
N ILE A 56 0.35 2.40 6.27
CA ILE A 56 -0.09 3.56 5.49
C ILE A 56 -1.10 3.13 4.45
N TYR A 57 -0.81 2.04 3.75
CA TYR A 57 -1.74 1.48 2.76
C TYR A 57 -3.09 1.16 3.40
N PHE A 58 -3.06 0.50 4.55
CA PHE A 58 -4.28 0.10 5.24
C PHE A 58 -5.13 1.30 5.67
N VAL A 59 -4.48 2.34 6.21
CA VAL A 59 -5.21 3.55 6.60
C VAL A 59 -5.85 4.22 5.40
N LEU A 60 -5.13 4.29 4.28
CA LEU A 60 -5.68 4.86 3.05
C LEU A 60 -6.85 4.02 2.54
N GLN A 61 -6.74 2.70 2.66
CA GLN A 61 -7.84 1.80 2.31
C GLN A 61 -9.09 2.11 3.14
N LEU A 62 -8.93 2.34 4.44
CA LEU A 62 -10.05 2.71 5.29
C LEU A 62 -10.64 4.05 4.88
N MET A 63 -9.80 5.06 4.62
CA MET A 63 -10.28 6.35 4.12
C MET A 63 -11.13 6.19 2.88
N TYR A 64 -10.67 5.35 1.97
CA TYR A 64 -11.32 5.15 0.68
C TYR A 64 -12.65 4.43 0.85
N LEU A 65 -12.65 3.32 1.58
CA LEU A 65 -13.86 2.52 1.75
C LEU A 65 -14.91 3.20 2.62
N ASP A 66 -14.47 3.91 3.65
CA ASP A 66 -15.37 4.64 4.54
C ASP A 66 -15.83 5.97 3.93
N GLN A 67 -15.16 6.43 2.87
CA GLN A 67 -15.40 7.74 2.28
C GLN A 67 -15.26 8.84 3.34
N ASP A 68 -14.29 8.67 4.24
CA ASP A 68 -14.12 9.58 5.38
C ASP A 68 -12.62 9.79 5.63
N VAL A 69 -12.07 10.81 4.98
CA VAL A 69 -10.65 11.14 5.14
C VAL A 69 -10.38 11.69 6.54
N ILE A 70 -11.31 12.50 7.05
CA ILE A 70 -11.10 13.19 8.32
C ILE A 70 -10.97 12.22 9.48
N ALA A 71 -11.77 11.15 9.48
CA ALA A 71 -11.73 10.16 10.56
C ALA A 71 -10.38 9.49 10.69
N HIS A 72 -9.63 9.36 9.57
CA HIS A 72 -8.36 8.64 9.56
C HIS A 72 -7.14 9.56 9.37
N LYS A 73 -7.37 10.87 9.36
CA LYS A 73 -6.33 11.84 9.03
C LYS A 73 -5.15 11.79 10.02
N ASN A 74 -5.45 11.77 11.32
CA ASN A 74 -4.39 11.79 12.32
C ASN A 74 -3.54 10.54 12.27
N ALA A 75 -4.16 9.38 12.08
CA ALA A 75 -3.42 8.12 11.94
C ALA A 75 -2.50 8.19 10.72
N PHE A 76 -3.00 8.72 9.61
CA PHE A 76 -2.21 8.87 8.40
C PHE A 76 -1.00 9.76 8.62
N ILE A 77 -1.20 10.93 9.22
CA ILE A 77 -0.12 11.89 9.46
C ILE A 77 0.95 11.27 10.36
N ASN A 78 0.53 10.60 11.43
CA ASN A 78 1.48 9.98 12.36
C ASN A 78 2.32 8.91 11.67
N LEU A 79 1.71 8.11 10.81
CA LEU A 79 2.43 7.08 10.07
C LEU A 79 3.41 7.67 9.07
N ILE A 80 2.99 8.73 8.38
CA ILE A 80 3.87 9.43 7.43
C ILE A 80 5.07 10.03 8.14
N ASP A 81 4.84 10.72 9.26
CA ASP A 81 5.92 11.33 10.02
C ASP A 81 6.92 10.29 10.49
N ALA A 82 6.42 9.18 11.03
CA ALA A 82 7.30 8.11 11.52
C ALA A 82 8.12 7.51 10.38
N PHE A 83 7.50 7.31 9.22
CA PHE A 83 8.21 6.78 8.07
C PHE A 83 9.30 7.74 7.60
N MET A 84 8.99 9.02 7.52
CA MET A 84 9.94 10.04 7.10
C MET A 84 11.13 10.15 8.04
N GLN A 85 10.89 10.00 9.34
CA GLN A 85 11.98 10.03 10.30
C GLN A 85 12.90 8.82 10.15
N ALA A 86 12.32 7.66 9.85
CA ALA A 86 13.10 6.44 9.68
C ALA A 86 13.79 6.36 8.32
N ALA A 87 13.16 6.90 7.28
CA ALA A 87 13.67 6.79 5.91
C ALA A 87 13.44 8.08 5.14
N PRO A 88 14.24 9.13 5.40
CA PRO A 88 14.04 10.42 4.71
C PRO A 88 14.17 10.32 3.19
N SER A 89 14.89 9.33 2.69
CA SER A 89 15.07 9.14 1.24
C SER A 89 13.78 8.77 0.53
N ALA A 90 12.73 8.39 1.28
CA ALA A 90 11.42 8.07 0.70
C ALA A 90 10.60 9.30 0.33
N TRP A 91 11.12 10.51 0.60
CA TRP A 91 10.36 11.75 0.41
C TRP A 91 9.69 11.88 -0.96
N PRO A 92 10.36 11.58 -2.09
CA PRO A 92 9.69 11.72 -3.39
C PRO A 92 8.43 10.86 -3.50
N ILE A 93 8.43 9.67 -2.94
CA ILE A 93 7.28 8.78 -2.97
C ILE A 93 6.20 9.29 -2.02
N ILE A 94 6.61 9.63 -0.81
CA ILE A 94 5.68 10.11 0.22
C ILE A 94 5.02 11.41 -0.21
N SER A 95 5.78 12.29 -0.87
CA SER A 95 5.24 13.55 -1.39
C SER A 95 4.07 13.30 -2.35
N LYS A 96 4.22 12.32 -3.24
CA LYS A 96 3.14 11.99 -4.18
C LYS A 96 1.92 11.44 -3.46
N ILE A 97 2.13 10.58 -2.48
CA ILE A 97 1.03 10.04 -1.70
C ILE A 97 0.26 11.17 -1.01
N THR A 98 1.00 12.06 -0.36
CA THR A 98 0.42 13.17 0.37
C THR A 98 -0.35 14.10 -0.56
N ASP A 99 0.21 14.40 -1.73
CA ASP A 99 -0.46 15.25 -2.70
C ASP A 99 -1.79 14.66 -3.14
N HIS A 100 -1.83 13.36 -3.37
CA HIS A 100 -3.09 12.69 -3.73
C HIS A 100 -4.11 12.76 -2.60
N VAL A 101 -3.67 12.58 -1.35
CA VAL A 101 -4.58 12.67 -0.22
C VAL A 101 -5.14 14.08 -0.10
N ILE A 102 -4.28 15.09 -0.23
CA ILE A 102 -4.70 16.50 -0.15
C ILE A 102 -5.70 16.83 -1.25
N SER A 103 -5.48 16.32 -2.44
CA SER A 103 -6.38 16.60 -3.56
C SER A 103 -7.66 15.75 -3.53
N GLY A 104 -7.77 14.85 -2.55
CA GLY A 104 -8.96 14.02 -2.41
C GLY A 104 -8.98 12.76 -3.27
N ASP A 105 -7.89 12.48 -3.95
CA ASP A 105 -7.80 11.31 -4.82
C ASP A 105 -7.18 10.15 -4.05
N ILE A 106 -7.98 9.56 -3.16
CA ILE A 106 -7.49 8.51 -2.26
C ILE A 106 -7.12 7.25 -3.03
N TYR A 107 -7.84 6.95 -4.12
CA TYR A 107 -7.51 5.77 -4.90
C TYR A 107 -6.08 5.84 -5.46
N ARG A 108 -5.70 7.01 -6.00
CA ARG A 108 -4.34 7.19 -6.49
C ARG A 108 -3.31 7.18 -5.37
N ALA A 109 -3.69 7.69 -4.19
CA ALA A 109 -2.82 7.62 -3.04
C ALA A 109 -2.53 6.16 -2.68
N ILE A 110 -3.54 5.29 -2.72
CA ILE A 110 -3.37 3.85 -2.49
C ILE A 110 -2.40 3.26 -3.51
N LYS A 111 -2.60 3.59 -4.79
CA LYS A 111 -1.72 3.07 -5.85
C LYS A 111 -0.27 3.54 -5.66
N ALA A 112 -0.09 4.80 -5.30
CA ALA A 112 1.25 5.33 -5.05
C ALA A 112 1.91 4.66 -3.85
N THR A 113 1.14 4.24 -2.87
CA THR A 113 1.67 3.58 -1.68
C THR A 113 2.26 2.20 -2.00
N ARG A 114 1.83 1.57 -3.09
CA ARG A 114 2.46 0.33 -3.54
C ARG A 114 3.95 0.54 -3.84
N THR A 115 4.28 1.68 -4.43
CA THR A 115 5.67 2.03 -4.68
C THR A 115 6.43 2.20 -3.36
N LEU A 116 5.77 2.74 -2.35
CA LEU A 116 6.38 2.87 -1.03
C LEU A 116 6.63 1.51 -0.39
N ILE A 117 5.69 0.59 -0.54
CA ILE A 117 5.85 -0.78 -0.02
C ILE A 117 7.05 -1.46 -0.70
N ASP A 118 7.16 -1.31 -2.02
CA ASP A 118 8.30 -1.89 -2.76
C ASP A 118 9.62 -1.27 -2.30
N TYR A 119 9.63 0.04 -2.09
CA TYR A 119 10.81 0.74 -1.61
C TYR A 119 11.19 0.26 -0.22
N GLU A 120 10.21 0.09 0.65
CA GLU A 120 10.45 -0.40 2.00
C GLU A 120 11.05 -1.80 1.99
N GLU A 121 10.53 -2.67 1.12
CA GLU A 121 11.06 -4.02 0.99
C GLU A 121 12.51 -4.01 0.50
N GLU A 122 12.83 -3.12 -0.42
CA GLU A 122 14.20 -2.98 -0.89
C GLU A 122 15.15 -2.55 0.21
N ILE A 123 14.76 -1.55 0.99
CA ILE A 123 15.58 -1.07 2.10
C ILE A 123 15.79 -2.19 3.12
N THR A 124 14.71 -2.86 3.51
CA THR A 124 14.78 -3.94 4.49
C THR A 124 15.66 -5.07 3.99
N HIS A 125 15.53 -5.42 2.73
CA HIS A 125 16.33 -6.48 2.12
C HIS A 125 17.81 -6.10 2.13
N HIS A 126 18.10 -4.85 1.80
CA HIS A 126 19.46 -4.36 1.78
C HIS A 126 20.08 -4.40 3.17
N GLU A 127 19.35 -3.98 4.18
CA GLU A 127 19.83 -4.01 5.55
C GLU A 127 20.08 -5.43 6.05
N LEU A 128 19.16 -6.34 5.74
CA LEU A 128 19.35 -7.74 6.12
C LEU A 128 20.56 -8.34 5.45
N ARG A 129 20.80 -7.99 4.19
CA ARG A 129 21.98 -8.48 3.47
C ARG A 129 23.25 -7.94 4.10
N HIS A 130 23.24 -6.67 4.49
CA HIS A 130 24.39 -6.07 5.18
C HIS A 130 24.69 -6.77 6.50
N GLU A 131 23.67 -7.09 7.25
CA GLU A 131 23.84 -7.76 8.54
C GLU A 131 24.36 -9.18 8.40
N ARG A 132 24.08 -9.84 7.28
CA ARG A 132 24.51 -11.21 7.03
C ARG A 132 25.92 -11.30 6.51
N LEU A 133 26.47 -10.21 6.01
CA LEU A 133 27.83 -10.22 5.50
C LEU A 133 28.84 -10.26 6.64
N PRO A 134 29.98 -11.01 6.50
CA PRO A 134 31.04 -11.01 7.51
C PRO A 134 31.58 -9.60 7.65
N LYS A 135 31.86 -9.26 8.87
CA LYS A 135 32.44 -7.94 9.10
C LYS A 135 33.93 -8.05 9.12
N ASP A 136 34.39 -8.22 8.79
CA ASP A 136 35.55 -8.45 8.80
C ASP A 136 36.37 -8.27 8.58
N GLY A 137 35.94 -8.19 8.58
CA GLY A 137 36.43 -8.19 8.49
C GLY A 137 36.94 -8.34 8.43
N SER A 138 37.05 -8.38 8.65
CA SER A 138 37.47 -8.75 8.59
C SER A 138 37.92 -9.01 8.19
N ASP A 139 38.09 -8.99 8.08
CA ASP A 139 38.55 -9.33 7.64
C ASP A 139 39.13 -8.96 7.19
N GLY A 140 39.20 -8.42 7.28
CA GLY A 140 39.55 -8.00 6.98
C GLY A 140 39.95 -7.81 6.26
N ASN A 141 40.36 -7.86 5.96
CA ASN A 141 40.53 -7.85 5.17
C ASN A 141 40.04 -7.92 4.38
N LYS A 142 39.63 -8.09 4.37
CA LYS A 142 39.07 -8.26 3.54
C LYS A 142 38.33 -7.46 3.17
N PRO A 143 38.26 -6.97 2.75
CA PRO A 143 37.36 -6.29 2.38
C PRO A 143 36.67 -6.67 1.47
N LYS A 144 36.48 -6.92 1.17
CA LYS A 144 35.97 -7.32 0.37
C LYS A 144 34.90 -7.36 0.21
N ALA A 145 34.97 -7.50 0.20
CA ALA A 145 34.12 -7.74 -0.03
C ALA A 145 33.09 -7.48 -0.13
N ALA A 146 32.76 -7.32 -0.29
CA ALA A 146 31.78 -7.24 -0.56
C ALA A 146 30.75 -6.82 -0.97
#